data_d0a940fc80d711a5e51d79c0eb68ccb9
#
_entry.id   d0a940fc80d711a5e51d79c0eb68ccb9
#
_cell.length_a   1.000
_cell.length_b   1.000
_cell.length_c   1.000
_cell.angle_alpha   90.00
_cell.angle_beta   90.00
_cell.angle_gamma   90.00
#
_symmetry.space_group_name_H-M   'P 1'
#
loop_
_entity.id
_entity.type
_entity.pdbx_description
1 polymer ?
#
loop_
_entity_poly.entity_id
_entity_poly.type
_entity_poly.pdbx_seq_one_letter_code
_entity_poly.pdbx_strand_id
1 'polypeptide(L)'
;MGIALESPEDENQVSYRALVQGTSEGIAGSGAHIYVLVNPVEAGNSWWVQPEATIGPDGVWETSAYFGRDPAQYPEDVGKEFRIIAIATSEVLEEGEYATVPDNVCCSDKPVIVKRR
;
A
#
# COMPACT_ATOMS: atom_id res chain seq x y z
N MET A 1 -0.39 2.06 19.40
CA MET A 1 -0.94 1.97 18.03
C MET A 1 0.21 1.72 17.06
N GLY A 2 0.14 0.66 16.29
CA GLY A 2 1.21 0.31 15.38
C GLY A 2 0.69 -0.42 14.14
N ILE A 3 1.48 -0.37 13.06
CA ILE A 3 1.14 -1.02 11.81
C ILE A 3 2.42 -1.59 11.19
N ALA A 4 2.34 -2.79 10.64
CA ALA A 4 3.45 -3.44 9.95
C ALA A 4 2.97 -3.98 8.60
N LEU A 5 3.84 -3.87 7.61
CA LEU A 5 3.64 -4.43 6.27
C LEU A 5 4.43 -5.74 6.20
N GLU A 6 3.75 -6.84 5.94
CA GLU A 6 4.39 -8.17 5.95
C GLU A 6 4.51 -8.81 4.58
N SER A 7 3.54 -8.58 3.70
CA SER A 7 3.56 -9.15 2.34
C SER A 7 3.07 -8.11 1.35
N PRO A 8 3.71 -7.94 0.20
CA PRO A 8 4.91 -8.65 -0.25
C PRO A 8 6.15 -8.26 0.54
N GLU A 9 7.15 -9.12 0.52
CA GLU A 9 8.44 -8.84 1.13
C GLU A 9 9.28 -7.92 0.24
N ASP A 10 10.26 -7.26 0.84
CA ASP A 10 11.19 -6.40 0.11
C ASP A 10 11.89 -7.18 -1.00
N GLU A 11 12.05 -6.54 -2.16
CA GLU A 11 12.67 -7.10 -3.37
C GLU A 11 11.87 -8.21 -4.06
N ASN A 12 10.66 -8.50 -3.60
CA ASN A 12 9.80 -9.49 -4.28
C ASN A 12 9.26 -8.95 -5.61
N GLN A 13 8.82 -9.89 -6.44
CA GLN A 13 8.09 -9.56 -7.66
C GLN A 13 6.59 -9.63 -7.40
N VAL A 14 5.84 -8.74 -8.04
CA VAL A 14 4.38 -8.67 -7.91
C VAL A 14 3.72 -8.60 -9.27
N SER A 15 2.51 -9.13 -9.35
CA SER A 15 1.65 -8.98 -10.53
C SER A 15 1.06 -7.57 -10.57
N TYR A 16 0.45 -7.21 -11.69
CA TYR A 16 -0.30 -5.95 -11.83
C TYR A 16 -1.25 -5.72 -10.64
N ARG A 17 -1.97 -6.76 -10.23
CA ARG A 17 -2.81 -6.71 -9.03
C ARG A 17 -2.33 -7.79 -8.07
N ALA A 18 -2.02 -7.41 -6.85
CA ALA A 18 -1.48 -8.34 -5.86
C ALA A 18 -2.03 -8.04 -4.48
N LEU A 19 -2.13 -9.09 -3.67
CA LEU A 19 -2.55 -8.97 -2.28
C LEU A 19 -1.44 -8.36 -1.45
N VAL A 20 -1.78 -7.36 -0.62
CA VAL A 20 -0.89 -6.76 0.35
C VAL A 20 -1.47 -7.01 1.73
N GLN A 21 -0.64 -7.53 2.64
CA GLN A 21 -1.07 -7.91 3.98
C GLN A 21 -0.10 -7.40 5.03
N GLY A 22 -0.63 -7.24 6.23
CA GLY A 22 0.19 -6.87 7.38
C GLY A 22 -0.55 -7.08 8.68
N THR A 23 0.02 -6.55 9.73
CA THR A 23 -0.53 -6.61 11.09
C THR A 23 -0.71 -5.22 11.65
N SER A 24 -1.55 -5.10 12.67
CA SER A 24 -1.78 -3.83 13.34
C SER A 24 -2.04 -4.05 14.82
N GLU A 25 -1.77 -3.02 15.61
CA GLU A 25 -2.01 -2.98 17.05
C GLU A 25 -2.73 -1.70 17.41
N GLY A 26 -3.88 -1.83 18.08
CA GLY A 26 -4.65 -0.69 18.53
C GLY A 26 -5.40 0.06 17.42
N ILE A 27 -5.47 -0.47 16.24
CA ILE A 27 -6.17 0.14 15.09
C ILE A 27 -7.61 -0.35 15.01
N ALA A 28 -7.84 -1.67 15.11
CA ALA A 28 -9.18 -2.23 15.05
C ALA A 28 -10.05 -1.65 16.14
N GLY A 29 -11.23 -1.13 15.78
CA GLY A 29 -12.16 -0.51 16.72
C GLY A 29 -11.79 0.92 17.15
N SER A 30 -10.69 1.47 16.68
CA SER A 30 -10.27 2.83 17.03
C SER A 30 -10.93 3.92 16.19
N GLY A 31 -11.60 3.55 15.11
CA GLY A 31 -12.12 4.50 14.12
C GLY A 31 -11.10 4.86 13.03
N ALA A 32 -9.88 4.35 13.12
CA ALA A 32 -8.88 4.58 12.10
C ALA A 32 -9.02 3.58 10.95
N HIS A 33 -8.60 4.01 9.77
CA HIS A 33 -8.62 3.23 8.53
C HIS A 33 -7.19 2.93 8.10
N ILE A 34 -6.98 1.76 7.51
CA ILE A 34 -5.67 1.38 6.96
C ILE A 34 -5.70 1.48 5.45
N TYR A 35 -4.73 2.20 4.91
CA TYR A 35 -4.54 2.32 3.45
C TYR A 35 -3.12 1.93 3.07
N VAL A 36 -3.01 1.20 1.97
CA VAL A 36 -1.73 0.94 1.33
C VAL A 36 -1.50 2.04 0.29
N LEU A 37 -0.30 2.58 0.27
CA LEU A 37 0.11 3.58 -0.71
C LEU A 37 1.23 3.00 -1.56
N VAL A 38 1.12 3.18 -2.87
CA VAL A 38 2.09 2.69 -3.85
C VAL A 38 2.72 3.88 -4.56
N ASN A 39 4.05 3.91 -4.60
CA ASN A 39 4.81 4.94 -5.29
C ASN A 39 5.65 4.30 -6.39
N PRO A 40 5.35 4.59 -7.68
CA PRO A 40 6.26 4.21 -8.75
C PRO A 40 7.60 4.93 -8.54
N VAL A 41 8.69 4.17 -8.45
CA VAL A 41 10.00 4.74 -8.14
C VAL A 41 10.38 5.85 -9.12
N GLU A 42 10.04 5.68 -10.39
CA GLU A 42 10.34 6.67 -11.44
C GLU A 42 9.43 7.90 -11.40
N ALA A 43 8.31 7.85 -10.67
CA ALA A 43 7.34 8.95 -10.59
C ALA A 43 7.63 9.92 -9.43
N GLY A 44 8.79 9.82 -8.79
CA GLY A 44 9.18 10.74 -7.72
C GLY A 44 8.35 10.58 -6.47
N ASN A 45 7.62 11.64 -6.08
CA ASN A 45 6.91 11.69 -4.80
C ASN A 45 5.41 11.38 -4.88
N SER A 46 4.89 10.99 -6.04
CA SER A 46 3.47 10.66 -6.18
C SER A 46 3.14 9.34 -5.49
N TRP A 47 2.14 9.37 -4.62
CA TRP A 47 1.66 8.20 -3.89
C TRP A 47 0.23 7.88 -4.31
N TRP A 48 0.01 6.62 -4.66
CA TRP A 48 -1.31 6.16 -5.10
C TRP A 48 -1.99 5.41 -3.96
N VAL A 49 -3.09 5.97 -3.47
CA VAL A 49 -3.90 5.35 -2.41
C VAL A 49 -4.69 4.20 -3.03
N GLN A 50 -4.53 3.02 -2.44
CA GLN A 50 -5.21 1.79 -2.85
C GLN A 50 -6.54 1.65 -2.09
N PRO A 51 -7.39 0.68 -2.47
CA PRO A 51 -8.63 0.43 -1.73
C PRO A 51 -8.36 0.19 -0.24
N GLU A 52 -9.28 0.67 0.61
CA GLU A 52 -9.14 0.53 2.06
C GLU A 52 -8.95 -0.94 2.47
N ALA A 53 -8.00 -1.18 3.37
CA ALA A 53 -7.73 -2.53 3.87
C ALA A 53 -8.84 -2.99 4.82
N THR A 54 -9.14 -4.28 4.76
CA THR A 54 -10.03 -4.93 5.72
C THR A 54 -9.20 -5.37 6.92
N ILE A 55 -9.66 -5.05 8.13
CA ILE A 55 -8.96 -5.41 9.37
C ILE A 55 -9.75 -6.50 10.08
N GLY A 56 -9.10 -7.63 10.37
CA GLY A 56 -9.67 -8.69 11.16
C GLY A 56 -9.59 -8.42 12.66
N PRO A 57 -10.31 -9.21 13.48
CA PRO A 57 -10.34 -9.03 14.94
C PRO A 57 -8.98 -9.29 15.60
N ASP A 58 -8.10 -10.00 14.94
CA ASP A 58 -6.73 -10.29 15.40
C ASP A 58 -5.73 -9.21 14.99
N GLY A 59 -6.18 -8.14 14.31
CA GLY A 59 -5.32 -7.06 13.85
C GLY A 59 -4.65 -7.31 12.51
N VAL A 60 -4.87 -8.46 11.89
CA VAL A 60 -4.38 -8.73 10.53
C VAL A 60 -5.21 -7.96 9.53
N TRP A 61 -4.55 -7.25 8.61
CA TRP A 61 -5.22 -6.47 7.57
C TRP A 61 -4.75 -6.89 6.19
N GLU A 62 -5.61 -6.67 5.19
CA GLU A 62 -5.27 -6.98 3.80
C GLU A 62 -6.05 -6.11 2.83
N THR A 63 -5.48 -5.91 1.66
CA THR A 63 -6.12 -5.27 0.52
C THR A 63 -5.45 -5.73 -0.77
N SER A 64 -6.18 -5.64 -1.88
CA SER A 64 -5.56 -5.82 -3.20
C SER A 64 -5.03 -4.48 -3.68
N ALA A 65 -3.79 -4.45 -4.13
CA ALA A 65 -3.15 -3.24 -4.63
C ALA A 65 -2.79 -3.39 -6.10
N TYR A 66 -2.71 -2.26 -6.79
CA TYR A 66 -2.35 -2.20 -8.21
C TYR A 66 -0.96 -1.62 -8.36
N PHE A 67 -0.14 -2.29 -9.19
CA PHE A 67 1.25 -1.91 -9.43
C PHE A 67 1.45 -1.56 -10.91
N GLY A 68 1.32 -0.27 -11.19
CA GLY A 68 1.40 0.23 -12.55
C GLY A 68 0.06 0.16 -13.27
N ARG A 69 0.12 0.02 -14.58
CA ARG A 69 -1.06 0.06 -15.45
C ARG A 69 -1.36 -1.32 -16.01
N ASP A 70 -2.55 -1.48 -16.56
CA ASP A 70 -3.01 -2.75 -17.13
C ASP A 70 -2.02 -3.27 -18.18
N PRO A 71 -1.48 -4.49 -18.03
CA PRO A 71 -0.49 -5.03 -18.96
C PRO A 71 -1.04 -5.25 -20.39
N ALA A 72 -2.35 -5.36 -20.54
CA ALA A 72 -2.96 -5.47 -21.86
C ALA A 72 -2.80 -4.19 -22.69
N GLN A 73 -2.71 -3.03 -22.01
CA GLN A 73 -2.58 -1.72 -22.63
C GLN A 73 -1.18 -1.13 -22.47
N TYR A 74 -0.51 -1.46 -21.37
CA TYR A 74 0.80 -0.87 -21.01
C TYR A 74 1.80 -1.96 -20.62
N PRO A 75 2.23 -2.82 -21.57
CA PRO A 75 3.19 -3.88 -21.25
C PRO A 75 4.56 -3.35 -20.81
N GLU A 76 4.85 -2.09 -21.09
CA GLU A 76 6.11 -1.43 -20.71
C GLU A 76 6.25 -1.24 -19.20
N ASP A 77 5.19 -1.41 -18.41
CA ASP A 77 5.27 -1.30 -16.95
C ASP A 77 5.90 -2.54 -16.30
N VAL A 78 6.04 -3.62 -17.05
CA VAL A 78 6.75 -4.82 -16.58
C VAL A 78 8.21 -4.48 -16.30
N GLY A 79 8.70 -4.88 -15.12
CA GLY A 79 10.06 -4.57 -14.69
C GLY A 79 10.22 -3.29 -13.90
N LYS A 80 9.20 -2.45 -13.83
CA LYS A 80 9.23 -1.22 -13.02
C LYS A 80 9.19 -1.54 -11.54
N GLU A 81 9.82 -0.69 -10.75
CA GLU A 81 9.87 -0.82 -9.30
C GLU A 81 8.88 0.11 -8.61
N PHE A 82 8.36 -0.35 -7.47
CA PHE A 82 7.38 0.40 -6.68
C PHE A 82 7.75 0.33 -5.22
N ARG A 83 7.55 1.46 -4.51
CA ARG A 83 7.62 1.52 -3.05
C ARG A 83 6.22 1.33 -2.49
N ILE A 84 6.13 0.58 -1.41
CA ILE A 84 4.87 0.32 -0.72
C ILE A 84 5.01 0.75 0.72
N ILE A 85 4.05 1.51 1.22
CA ILE A 85 3.90 1.80 2.65
C ILE A 85 2.46 1.54 3.05
N ALA A 86 2.24 1.34 4.35
CA ALA A 86 0.90 1.28 4.91
C ALA A 86 0.76 2.40 5.94
N ILE A 87 -0.39 3.04 5.97
CA ILE A 87 -0.71 4.09 6.94
C ILE A 87 -2.03 3.79 7.63
N ALA A 88 -2.16 4.29 8.86
CA ALA A 88 -3.44 4.32 9.56
C ALA A 88 -3.83 5.79 9.74
N THR A 89 -5.06 6.12 9.40
CA THR A 89 -5.57 7.50 9.47
C THR A 89 -7.04 7.50 9.90
N SER A 90 -7.45 8.55 10.60
CA SER A 90 -8.85 8.74 10.94
C SER A 90 -9.68 9.29 9.78
N GLU A 91 -9.03 9.71 8.72
CA GLU A 91 -9.69 10.24 7.53
C GLU A 91 -10.09 9.13 6.58
N VAL A 92 -11.19 9.33 5.85
CA VAL A 92 -11.57 8.47 4.72
C VAL A 92 -10.92 9.04 3.48
N LEU A 93 -10.01 8.27 2.88
CA LEU A 93 -9.27 8.69 1.69
C LEU A 93 -9.92 8.12 0.43
N GLU A 94 -9.93 8.92 -0.63
CA GLU A 94 -10.32 8.42 -1.95
C GLU A 94 -9.11 7.75 -2.60
N GLU A 95 -9.38 6.70 -3.39
CA GLU A 95 -8.33 6.07 -4.20
C GLU A 95 -7.84 7.07 -5.25
N GLY A 96 -6.53 7.02 -5.53
CA GLY A 96 -5.94 7.87 -6.55
C GLY A 96 -4.61 8.45 -6.13
N GLU A 97 -4.14 9.40 -6.92
CA GLU A 97 -2.82 9.99 -6.75
C GLU A 97 -2.82 11.15 -5.75
N TYR A 98 -1.83 11.13 -4.87
CA TYR A 98 -1.56 12.20 -3.91
C TYR A 98 -0.11 12.65 -4.06
N ALA A 99 0.11 13.96 -4.04
CA ALA A 99 1.44 14.54 -4.19
C ALA A 99 2.36 14.22 -3.01
N THR A 100 1.77 13.94 -1.84
CA THR A 100 2.50 13.59 -0.62
C THR A 100 1.74 12.50 0.11
N VAL A 101 2.42 11.83 1.05
CA VAL A 101 1.74 10.88 1.93
C VAL A 101 0.71 11.63 2.76
N PRO A 102 -0.57 11.20 2.77
CA PRO A 102 -1.59 11.84 3.58
C PRO A 102 -1.26 11.81 5.08
N ASP A 103 -1.82 12.77 5.82
CA ASP A 103 -1.68 12.81 7.27
C ASP A 103 -2.16 11.49 7.88
N ASN A 104 -1.41 10.98 8.85
CA ASN A 104 -1.70 9.69 9.46
C ASN A 104 -1.31 9.69 10.94
N VAL A 105 -1.88 8.75 11.68
CA VAL A 105 -1.55 8.56 13.09
C VAL A 105 -0.40 7.59 13.28
N CYS A 106 -0.16 6.71 12.32
CA CYS A 106 1.03 5.87 12.26
C CYS A 106 1.22 5.30 10.87
N CYS A 107 2.44 4.90 10.57
CA CYS A 107 2.79 4.29 9.29
C CYS A 107 3.73 3.11 9.52
N SER A 108 3.86 2.24 8.51
CA SER A 108 4.83 1.16 8.52
C SER A 108 6.25 1.72 8.54
N ASP A 109 7.19 0.95 9.13
CA ASP A 109 8.54 1.44 9.45
C ASP A 109 9.30 2.02 8.26
N LYS A 110 9.40 1.26 7.19
CA LYS A 110 10.12 1.68 5.99
C LYS A 110 9.45 1.13 4.74
N PRO A 111 9.63 1.80 3.60
CA PRO A 111 9.05 1.31 2.36
C PRO A 111 9.57 -0.07 1.99
N VAL A 112 8.67 -0.88 1.48
CA VAL A 112 9.01 -2.15 0.84
C VAL A 112 9.11 -1.88 -0.66
N ILE A 113 10.17 -2.34 -1.30
CA ILE A 113 10.38 -2.14 -2.73
C ILE A 113 10.09 -3.45 -3.45
N VAL A 114 9.22 -3.40 -4.44
CA VAL A 114 8.85 -4.57 -5.24
C VAL A 114 9.03 -4.26 -6.73
N LYS A 115 9.14 -5.31 -7.52
CA LYS A 115 9.29 -5.20 -8.97
C LYS A 115 8.10 -5.85 -9.66
N ARG A 116 7.52 -5.16 -10.62
CA ARG A 116 6.42 -5.65 -11.43
C ARG A 116 6.91 -6.72 -12.39
N ARG A 117 6.33 -7.90 -12.35
CA ARG A 117 6.59 -8.99 -13.30
C ARG A 117 5.63 -8.99 -14.48
#